data_1bfb526f6719b7972aa9171b56309430
#
_entry.id   1bfb526f6719b7972aa9171b56309430
#
_cell.length_a   1.000
_cell.length_b   1.000
_cell.length_c   1.000
_cell.angle_alpha   90.00
_cell.angle_beta   90.00
_cell.angle_gamma   90.00
#
_symmetry.space_group_name_H-M   'P 1'
#
loop_
_entity.id
_entity.type
_entity.pdbx_description
1 polymer ?
#
loop_
_entity_poly.entity_id
_entity_poly.type
_entity_poly.pdbx_seq_one_letter_code
_entity_poly.pdbx_strand_id
1 'polypeptide(L)'
;MSSGIKGCKRVHQIEVEQLADAAEVQHSLLLIKGRLQPNCASAKQLKATLTLRETEQEQLTQLSSGSEFKLLFDLAADEDIAAERCRLQLRCCSGELTLCFSYQPRRSAYRVQPLYIVCQQEQQTELETEQQQQLERCALIDLNLRLVQCIYAHKLAAAGYENRTFTLNGGCQVFQSTLSCAEARASGEDELWQRFASDILASDAWGQQLHLKFVAFIGCTRYDGASVAASADYSYANIRKHLQAHAALGGGGLALFGSAHFYAWPQRFAQIGDCIRNTTRVDVARLPDESNYRRTYGGVYASTLGAVCHELGHCFDLGHTLDGVMGQGFDFLNRVLTVDQPTEHLPQRIVDIASATATATVTATATSSSSAVARPRFTKLKLHKQAASNQLLDNYHAQRLHDSFYFTHNCAVILAQHRWLRPNLSEEKLLPAVIELLPDSTEIVSNVPLRLVELRCNLNSLVAHYEELKRETLRYQLPAALWHLLAVERSHYAFVLTTQGDTKRLACDSS
;
A
#
# COMPACT_ATOMS: atom_id res chain seq x y z
N MET A 1 -2.26 -39.25 27.59
CA MET A 1 -0.82 -39.41 27.84
C MET A 1 -0.15 -38.10 27.55
N SER A 2 0.23 -37.37 28.60
CA SER A 2 0.87 -36.06 28.53
C SER A 2 2.32 -36.28 28.12
N SER A 3 2.68 -35.96 26.85
CA SER A 3 4.06 -35.91 26.41
C SER A 3 4.70 -34.67 27.03
N GLY A 4 5.43 -34.89 28.13
CA GLY A 4 6.19 -33.85 28.80
C GLY A 4 7.21 -33.23 27.82
N ILE A 5 6.94 -32.01 27.39
CA ILE A 5 7.90 -31.16 26.71
C ILE A 5 9.07 -30.99 27.69
N LYS A 6 10.27 -31.50 27.34
CA LYS A 6 11.49 -31.23 28.12
C LYS A 6 11.68 -29.71 28.14
N GLY A 7 11.32 -29.08 29.26
CA GLY A 7 11.34 -27.63 29.41
C GLY A 7 12.75 -27.07 29.19
N CYS A 8 12.86 -25.99 28.49
CA CYS A 8 14.07 -25.20 28.38
C CYS A 8 14.52 -24.77 29.78
N LYS A 9 15.78 -25.01 30.13
CA LYS A 9 16.34 -24.64 31.46
C LYS A 9 16.80 -23.17 31.53
N ARG A 10 16.75 -22.43 30.42
CA ARG A 10 17.19 -21.03 30.37
C ARG A 10 16.03 -20.10 30.74
N VAL A 11 16.35 -18.99 31.38
CA VAL A 11 15.42 -17.88 31.58
C VAL A 11 15.36 -17.11 30.28
N HIS A 12 14.15 -16.89 29.77
CA HIS A 12 13.90 -16.13 28.55
C HIS A 12 13.10 -14.89 28.85
N GLN A 13 13.40 -13.81 28.13
CA GLN A 13 12.61 -12.58 28.08
C GLN A 13 11.94 -12.47 26.72
N ILE A 14 10.71 -12.00 26.71
CA ILE A 14 9.98 -11.69 25.48
C ILE A 14 10.11 -10.19 25.25
N GLU A 15 10.67 -9.82 24.12
CA GLU A 15 10.75 -8.43 23.66
C GLU A 15 9.73 -8.19 22.56
N VAL A 16 8.97 -7.12 22.65
CA VAL A 16 7.99 -6.67 21.65
C VAL A 16 8.50 -5.36 21.06
N GLU A 17 8.46 -5.27 19.74
CA GLU A 17 8.80 -4.06 19.01
C GLU A 17 7.55 -3.20 18.82
N GLN A 18 7.68 -1.88 18.89
CA GLN A 18 6.66 -0.86 18.51
C GLN A 18 5.36 -0.89 19.33
N LEU A 19 5.25 -1.66 20.39
CA LEU A 19 4.15 -1.61 21.34
C LEU A 19 4.72 -1.56 22.76
N ALA A 20 4.57 -0.42 23.41
CA ALA A 20 4.96 -0.24 24.81
C ALA A 20 3.77 -0.46 25.75
N ASP A 21 4.06 -0.65 27.04
CA ASP A 21 3.01 -0.58 28.06
C ASP A 21 2.41 0.82 28.11
N ALA A 22 1.10 0.93 28.34
CA ALA A 22 0.32 2.14 28.28
C ALA A 22 0.27 2.86 26.91
N ALA A 23 0.69 2.21 25.81
CA ALA A 23 0.56 2.76 24.46
C ALA A 23 -0.90 2.99 24.05
N GLU A 24 -1.12 3.88 23.11
CA GLU A 24 -2.39 4.07 22.42
C GLU A 24 -2.31 3.50 21.01
N VAL A 25 -3.28 2.68 20.61
CA VAL A 25 -3.43 2.12 19.26
C VAL A 25 -4.67 2.71 18.62
N GLN A 26 -4.55 3.26 17.40
CA GLN A 26 -5.63 3.99 16.74
C GLN A 26 -6.21 3.27 15.51
N HIS A 27 -5.74 2.08 15.18
CA HIS A 27 -6.16 1.27 14.03
C HIS A 27 -6.71 -0.08 14.49
N SER A 28 -7.67 -0.61 13.73
CA SER A 28 -8.48 -1.75 14.17
C SER A 28 -7.78 -3.11 14.12
N LEU A 29 -6.75 -3.28 13.30
CA LEU A 29 -5.90 -4.48 13.30
C LEU A 29 -4.56 -4.15 13.94
N LEU A 30 -4.09 -5.00 14.84
CA LEU A 30 -2.82 -4.82 15.56
C LEU A 30 -1.81 -5.88 15.13
N LEU A 31 -0.74 -5.45 14.46
CA LEU A 31 0.41 -6.29 14.14
C LEU A 31 1.48 -6.13 15.21
N ILE A 32 1.88 -7.23 15.81
CA ILE A 32 2.91 -7.30 16.84
C ILE A 32 4.09 -8.08 16.28
N LYS A 33 5.28 -7.50 16.38
CA LYS A 33 6.56 -8.13 16.09
C LYS A 33 7.36 -8.21 17.37
N GLY A 34 8.06 -9.31 17.57
CA GLY A 34 8.92 -9.48 18.73
C GLY A 34 9.86 -10.67 18.60
N ARG A 35 10.63 -10.90 19.65
CA ARG A 35 11.60 -11.98 19.71
C ARG A 35 11.76 -12.50 21.14
N LEU A 36 12.30 -13.70 21.25
CA LEU A 36 12.67 -14.31 22.52
C LEU A 36 14.19 -14.13 22.75
N GLN A 37 14.55 -13.58 23.89
CA GLN A 37 15.95 -13.35 24.29
C GLN A 37 16.30 -14.14 25.55
N PRO A 38 17.44 -14.86 25.64
CA PRO A 38 18.26 -15.24 24.50
C PRO A 38 17.54 -16.20 23.56
N ASN A 39 18.03 -16.34 22.33
CA ASN A 39 17.45 -17.25 21.34
C ASN A 39 17.29 -18.67 21.91
N CYS A 40 16.16 -19.31 21.64
CA CYS A 40 15.79 -20.63 22.18
C CYS A 40 15.54 -21.66 21.07
N ALA A 41 16.51 -22.51 20.81
CA ALA A 41 16.37 -23.58 19.81
C ALA A 41 15.27 -24.62 20.15
N SER A 42 14.87 -24.72 21.42
CA SER A 42 13.84 -25.65 21.89
C SER A 42 12.42 -25.10 21.76
N ALA A 43 12.27 -23.77 21.75
CA ALA A 43 10.99 -23.11 21.63
C ALA A 43 10.56 -23.06 20.15
N LYS A 44 9.46 -23.69 19.83
CA LYS A 44 8.91 -23.68 18.47
C LYS A 44 7.70 -22.78 18.32
N GLN A 45 7.00 -22.52 19.43
CA GLN A 45 5.73 -21.79 19.43
C GLN A 45 5.67 -20.83 20.60
N LEU A 46 5.01 -19.71 20.36
CA LEU A 46 4.63 -18.72 21.38
C LEU A 46 3.10 -18.70 21.47
N LYS A 47 2.55 -18.72 22.70
CA LYS A 47 1.14 -18.49 22.97
C LYS A 47 0.93 -17.01 23.29
N ALA A 48 -0.04 -16.42 22.63
CA ALA A 48 -0.49 -15.06 22.86
C ALA A 48 -1.97 -15.05 23.19
N THR A 49 -2.37 -14.26 24.19
CA THR A 49 -3.76 -14.03 24.57
C THR A 49 -3.97 -12.53 24.64
N LEU A 50 -4.87 -12.02 23.81
CA LEU A 50 -5.35 -10.65 23.87
C LEU A 50 -6.72 -10.62 24.50
N THR A 51 -6.87 -9.91 25.62
CA THR A 51 -8.15 -9.65 26.28
C THR A 51 -8.61 -8.24 25.94
N LEU A 52 -9.79 -8.14 25.39
CA LEU A 52 -10.49 -6.91 25.05
C LEU A 52 -11.91 -7.00 25.64
N ARG A 53 -12.24 -6.16 26.61
CA ARG A 53 -13.47 -6.31 27.43
C ARG A 53 -13.54 -7.70 28.07
N GLU A 54 -14.60 -8.45 27.74
CA GLU A 54 -14.84 -9.82 28.18
C GLU A 54 -14.44 -10.87 27.14
N THR A 55 -13.93 -10.44 25.97
CA THR A 55 -13.52 -11.34 24.89
C THR A 55 -12.03 -11.61 24.92
N GLU A 56 -11.66 -12.86 24.67
CA GLU A 56 -10.27 -13.30 24.57
C GLU A 56 -9.99 -13.85 23.17
N GLN A 57 -8.92 -13.35 22.56
CA GLN A 57 -8.38 -13.86 21.31
C GLN A 57 -7.08 -14.61 21.61
N GLU A 58 -7.09 -15.92 21.44
CA GLU A 58 -5.90 -16.75 21.60
C GLU A 58 -5.26 -17.06 20.25
N GLN A 59 -3.94 -16.94 20.19
CA GLN A 59 -3.15 -17.31 19.03
C GLN A 59 -1.92 -18.12 19.43
N LEU A 60 -1.58 -19.11 18.59
CA LEU A 60 -0.32 -19.83 18.64
C LEU A 60 0.45 -19.48 17.38
N THR A 61 1.61 -18.83 17.54
CA THR A 61 2.47 -18.49 16.41
C THR A 61 3.78 -19.29 16.44
N GLN A 62 4.30 -19.62 15.26
CA GLN A 62 5.61 -20.25 15.13
C GLN A 62 6.70 -19.22 15.37
N LEU A 63 7.77 -19.67 16.03
CA LEU A 63 9.00 -18.88 16.14
C LEU A 63 9.91 -19.18 14.94
N SER A 64 10.58 -18.15 14.44
CA SER A 64 11.64 -18.30 13.45
C SER A 64 12.87 -19.00 14.06
N SER A 65 13.82 -19.39 13.22
CA SER A 65 15.13 -19.89 13.66
C SER A 65 15.89 -18.88 14.54
N GLY A 66 15.62 -17.58 14.36
CA GLY A 66 16.10 -16.47 15.19
C GLY A 66 15.27 -16.21 16.45
N SER A 67 14.26 -17.05 16.75
CA SER A 67 13.28 -16.86 17.84
C SER A 67 12.43 -15.59 17.70
N GLU A 68 12.24 -15.10 16.49
CA GLU A 68 11.33 -13.98 16.18
C GLU A 68 9.90 -14.49 16.00
N PHE A 69 8.92 -13.65 16.27
CA PHE A 69 7.51 -13.93 16.06
C PHE A 69 6.76 -12.72 15.50
N LYS A 70 5.64 -12.99 14.86
CA LYS A 70 4.63 -11.99 14.48
C LYS A 70 3.24 -12.51 14.81
N LEU A 71 2.39 -11.60 15.24
CA LEU A 71 1.01 -11.84 15.64
C LEU A 71 0.13 -10.74 15.05
N LEU A 72 -1.09 -11.10 14.67
CA LEU A 72 -2.06 -10.14 14.17
C LEU A 72 -3.38 -10.31 14.95
N PHE A 73 -3.89 -9.24 15.56
CA PHE A 73 -5.14 -9.23 16.32
C PHE A 73 -6.15 -8.28 15.70
N ASP A 74 -7.44 -8.60 15.87
CA ASP A 74 -8.55 -7.73 15.52
C ASP A 74 -9.09 -7.03 16.79
N LEU A 75 -8.89 -5.70 16.88
CA LEU A 75 -9.33 -4.89 18.00
C LEU A 75 -10.77 -4.35 17.83
N ALA A 76 -11.33 -4.47 16.65
CA ALA A 76 -12.64 -3.94 16.28
C ALA A 76 -13.55 -5.03 15.70
N ALA A 77 -13.50 -6.22 16.31
CA ALA A 77 -14.43 -7.29 15.95
C ALA A 77 -15.92 -6.88 16.16
N ASP A 78 -16.17 -5.93 17.09
CA ASP A 78 -17.46 -5.29 17.32
C ASP A 78 -17.40 -3.82 16.89
N GLU A 79 -18.27 -3.39 15.97
CA GLU A 79 -18.23 -2.09 15.29
C GLU A 79 -18.44 -0.87 16.21
N ASP A 80 -19.01 -1.03 17.42
CA ASP A 80 -19.40 0.05 18.33
C ASP A 80 -18.37 0.37 19.43
N ILE A 81 -17.07 0.19 19.18
CA ILE A 81 -16.07 0.33 20.23
C ILE A 81 -15.69 1.80 20.46
N ALA A 82 -16.07 2.35 21.62
CA ALA A 82 -15.42 3.49 22.26
C ALA A 82 -14.04 3.07 22.76
N ALA A 83 -13.23 4.04 23.26
CA ALA A 83 -11.92 3.77 23.84
C ALA A 83 -11.92 2.59 24.82
N GLU A 84 -11.09 1.57 24.57
CA GLU A 84 -11.06 0.34 25.33
C GLU A 84 -9.66 0.01 25.85
N ARG A 85 -9.60 -0.58 27.04
CA ARG A 85 -8.37 -1.14 27.58
C ARG A 85 -8.15 -2.55 27.05
N CYS A 86 -6.95 -2.79 26.55
CA CYS A 86 -6.50 -4.07 26.03
C CYS A 86 -5.39 -4.63 26.92
N ARG A 87 -5.40 -5.94 27.12
CA ARG A 87 -4.34 -6.66 27.83
C ARG A 87 -3.82 -7.79 26.96
N LEU A 88 -2.54 -7.70 26.60
CA LEU A 88 -1.83 -8.71 25.84
C LEU A 88 -0.95 -9.53 26.79
N GLN A 89 -1.10 -10.85 26.78
CA GLN A 89 -0.23 -11.79 27.48
C GLN A 89 0.50 -12.66 26.47
N LEU A 90 1.81 -12.70 26.57
CA LEU A 90 2.68 -13.53 25.73
C LEU A 90 3.41 -14.55 26.63
N ARG A 91 3.41 -15.81 26.22
CA ARG A 91 4.07 -16.90 26.95
C ARG A 91 4.84 -17.81 26.02
N CYS A 92 6.10 -18.04 26.35
CA CYS A 92 6.96 -18.96 25.62
C CYS A 92 8.07 -19.50 26.52
N CYS A 93 8.18 -20.83 26.67
CA CYS A 93 9.10 -21.46 27.62
C CYS A 93 8.90 -20.93 29.05
N SER A 94 9.96 -20.30 29.60
CA SER A 94 9.93 -19.62 30.91
C SER A 94 9.65 -18.12 30.78
N GLY A 95 9.57 -17.59 29.57
CA GLY A 95 9.30 -16.19 29.32
C GLY A 95 7.81 -15.87 29.38
N GLU A 96 7.50 -14.81 30.09
CA GLU A 96 6.15 -14.22 30.15
C GLU A 96 6.26 -12.70 30.04
N LEU A 97 5.38 -12.10 29.25
CA LEU A 97 5.24 -10.65 29.11
C LEU A 97 3.77 -10.30 29.15
N THR A 98 3.42 -9.27 29.92
CA THR A 98 2.08 -8.68 29.91
C THR A 98 2.23 -7.20 29.55
N LEU A 99 1.47 -6.75 28.55
CA LEU A 99 1.36 -5.35 28.16
C LEU A 99 -0.10 -4.92 28.26
N CYS A 100 -0.33 -3.74 28.83
CA CYS A 100 -1.63 -3.09 28.87
C CYS A 100 -1.56 -1.84 27.98
N PHE A 101 -2.51 -1.70 27.06
CA PHE A 101 -2.58 -0.56 26.14
C PHE A 101 -4.03 -0.15 25.93
N SER A 102 -4.27 0.98 25.28
CA SER A 102 -5.62 1.43 24.92
C SER A 102 -5.84 1.35 23.43
N TYR A 103 -7.02 0.90 23.01
CA TYR A 103 -7.49 1.05 21.64
C TYR A 103 -8.44 2.25 21.57
N GLN A 104 -8.13 3.22 20.71
CA GLN A 104 -8.96 4.38 20.44
C GLN A 104 -9.13 4.52 18.93
N PRO A 105 -10.32 4.21 18.37
CA PRO A 105 -10.54 4.35 16.93
C PRO A 105 -10.19 5.75 16.45
N ARG A 106 -9.35 5.79 15.41
CA ARG A 106 -8.88 7.03 14.84
C ARG A 106 -10.03 7.86 14.27
N ARG A 107 -10.05 9.14 14.65
CA ARG A 107 -11.00 10.12 14.12
C ARG A 107 -10.25 11.19 13.35
N SER A 108 -10.66 11.44 12.10
CA SER A 108 -10.12 12.50 11.25
C SER A 108 -11.20 12.96 10.29
N ALA A 109 -11.18 14.25 9.93
CA ALA A 109 -11.98 14.76 8.82
C ALA A 109 -11.47 14.22 7.48
N TYR A 110 -10.14 14.01 7.36
CA TYR A 110 -9.49 13.47 6.18
C TYR A 110 -9.53 11.94 6.19
N ARG A 111 -10.28 11.35 5.25
CA ARG A 111 -10.56 9.91 5.24
C ARG A 111 -10.33 9.28 3.87
N VAL A 112 -10.21 7.97 3.86
CA VAL A 112 -10.13 7.14 2.66
C VAL A 112 -11.43 6.36 2.55
N GLN A 113 -12.14 6.53 1.44
CA GLN A 113 -13.39 5.84 1.15
C GLN A 113 -13.12 4.63 0.25
N PRO A 114 -13.37 3.40 0.74
CA PRO A 114 -13.39 2.22 -0.11
C PRO A 114 -14.62 2.19 -1.01
N LEU A 115 -14.44 1.82 -2.29
CA LEU A 115 -15.52 1.67 -3.25
C LEU A 115 -15.41 0.36 -4.02
N TYR A 116 -16.54 -0.30 -4.22
CA TYR A 116 -16.69 -1.38 -5.20
C TYR A 116 -17.51 -0.85 -6.38
N ILE A 117 -16.86 -0.72 -7.54
CA ILE A 117 -17.47 -0.12 -8.73
C ILE A 117 -18.26 -1.17 -9.52
N VAL A 118 -19.54 -0.92 -9.69
CA VAL A 118 -20.44 -1.72 -10.52
C VAL A 118 -20.73 -0.96 -11.81
N CYS A 119 -20.37 -1.55 -12.94
CA CYS A 119 -20.68 -1.04 -14.27
C CYS A 119 -22.06 -1.55 -14.72
N GLN A 120 -22.68 -0.84 -15.65
CA GLN A 120 -23.98 -1.22 -16.20
C GLN A 120 -23.88 -2.55 -16.95
N GLN A 121 -24.76 -3.49 -16.62
CA GLN A 121 -24.82 -4.80 -17.29
C GLN A 121 -25.86 -4.76 -18.41
N GLU A 122 -25.60 -5.50 -19.49
CA GLU A 122 -26.55 -5.62 -20.61
C GLU A 122 -27.70 -6.59 -20.29
N GLN A 123 -27.51 -7.51 -19.35
CA GLN A 123 -28.52 -8.49 -18.92
C GLN A 123 -28.70 -8.45 -17.40
N GLN A 124 -29.95 -8.43 -16.95
CA GLN A 124 -30.29 -8.52 -15.53
C GLN A 124 -30.13 -9.96 -15.04
N THR A 125 -29.24 -10.18 -14.10
CA THR A 125 -29.18 -11.38 -13.27
C THR A 125 -30.18 -11.24 -12.13
N GLU A 126 -30.48 -12.31 -11.38
CA GLU A 126 -31.37 -12.23 -10.22
C GLU A 126 -30.82 -11.21 -9.19
N LEU A 127 -31.59 -10.17 -8.91
CA LEU A 127 -31.19 -8.99 -8.12
C LEU A 127 -30.64 -9.39 -6.72
N GLU A 128 -31.26 -10.38 -6.06
CA GLU A 128 -30.84 -10.81 -4.73
C GLU A 128 -29.45 -11.45 -4.73
N THR A 129 -29.11 -12.22 -5.75
CA THR A 129 -27.80 -12.88 -5.89
C THR A 129 -26.71 -11.83 -6.16
N GLU A 130 -26.99 -10.81 -6.95
CA GLU A 130 -26.03 -9.73 -7.21
C GLU A 130 -25.76 -8.87 -5.97
N GLN A 131 -26.79 -8.53 -5.22
CA GLN A 131 -26.65 -7.77 -3.97
C GLN A 131 -25.81 -8.52 -2.94
N GLN A 132 -26.06 -9.81 -2.77
CA GLN A 132 -25.27 -10.65 -1.86
C GLN A 132 -23.79 -10.70 -2.27
N GLN A 133 -23.50 -10.88 -3.56
CA GLN A 133 -22.13 -10.87 -4.07
C GLN A 133 -21.44 -9.51 -3.87
N GLN A 134 -22.14 -8.40 -4.07
CA GLN A 134 -21.61 -7.07 -3.83
C GLN A 134 -21.25 -6.86 -2.35
N LEU A 135 -22.11 -7.31 -1.42
CA LEU A 135 -21.84 -7.24 0.01
C LEU A 135 -20.60 -8.06 0.40
N GLU A 136 -20.47 -9.28 -0.14
CA GLU A 136 -19.29 -10.13 0.10
C GLU A 136 -18.00 -9.48 -0.45
N ARG A 137 -18.07 -8.82 -1.61
CA ARG A 137 -16.94 -8.07 -2.17
C ARG A 137 -16.57 -6.86 -1.31
N CYS A 138 -17.57 -6.12 -0.84
CA CYS A 138 -17.34 -5.00 0.07
C CYS A 138 -16.69 -5.47 1.39
N ALA A 139 -17.17 -6.53 2.00
CA ALA A 139 -16.60 -7.08 3.23
C ALA A 139 -15.14 -7.56 3.04
N LEU A 140 -14.84 -8.18 1.89
CA LEU A 140 -13.47 -8.57 1.52
C LEU A 140 -12.56 -7.33 1.39
N ILE A 141 -13.03 -6.27 0.72
CA ILE A 141 -12.29 -5.02 0.55
C ILE A 141 -12.03 -4.37 1.91
N ASP A 142 -13.04 -4.29 2.77
CA ASP A 142 -12.94 -3.69 4.11
C ASP A 142 -11.88 -4.37 4.96
N LEU A 143 -11.91 -5.69 5.05
CA LEU A 143 -10.91 -6.45 5.81
C LEU A 143 -9.49 -6.13 5.32
N ASN A 144 -9.29 -6.15 4.00
CA ASN A 144 -7.95 -5.97 3.44
C ASN A 144 -7.48 -4.52 3.51
N LEU A 145 -8.36 -3.52 3.46
CA LEU A 145 -8.00 -2.12 3.70
C LEU A 145 -7.72 -1.82 5.18
N ARG A 146 -8.39 -2.48 6.12
CA ARG A 146 -8.01 -2.46 7.53
C ARG A 146 -6.59 -3.03 7.72
N LEU A 147 -6.24 -4.07 6.98
CA LEU A 147 -4.87 -4.62 7.00
C LEU A 147 -3.86 -3.63 6.38
N VAL A 148 -4.17 -2.98 5.27
CA VAL A 148 -3.34 -1.91 4.69
C VAL A 148 -3.13 -0.77 5.70
N GLN A 149 -4.19 -0.34 6.39
CA GLN A 149 -4.12 0.67 7.45
C GLN A 149 -3.15 0.27 8.57
N CYS A 150 -3.24 -0.99 9.04
CA CYS A 150 -2.34 -1.58 10.03
C CYS A 150 -0.88 -1.61 9.54
N ILE A 151 -0.65 -2.01 8.29
CA ILE A 151 0.69 -2.06 7.69
C ILE A 151 1.31 -0.66 7.61
N TYR A 152 0.55 0.36 7.20
CA TYR A 152 1.02 1.74 7.23
C TYR A 152 1.43 2.17 8.65
N ALA A 153 0.57 1.93 9.65
CA ALA A 153 0.88 2.23 11.05
C ALA A 153 2.16 1.55 11.52
N HIS A 154 2.27 0.25 11.27
CA HIS A 154 3.41 -0.57 11.67
C HIS A 154 4.71 -0.10 11.02
N LYS A 155 4.69 0.17 9.70
CA LYS A 155 5.90 0.59 8.97
C LYS A 155 6.31 2.03 9.28
N LEU A 156 5.37 2.91 9.58
CA LEU A 156 5.69 4.27 10.01
C LEU A 156 6.19 4.29 11.46
N ALA A 157 5.66 3.45 12.34
CA ALA A 157 6.22 3.26 13.68
C ALA A 157 7.66 2.73 13.63
N ALA A 158 7.95 1.78 12.72
CA ALA A 158 9.33 1.30 12.48
C ALA A 158 10.28 2.41 11.97
N ALA A 159 9.74 3.42 11.28
CA ALA A 159 10.47 4.61 10.85
C ALA A 159 10.53 5.73 11.92
N GLY A 160 10.02 5.49 13.13
CA GLY A 160 10.02 6.44 14.25
C GLY A 160 8.80 7.36 14.31
N TYR A 161 7.73 7.05 13.61
CA TYR A 161 6.50 7.85 13.57
C TYR A 161 5.31 7.05 14.12
N GLU A 162 5.07 7.13 15.40
CA GLU A 162 3.96 6.45 16.06
C GLU A 162 2.60 7.02 15.66
N ASN A 163 1.57 6.16 15.66
CA ASN A 163 0.18 6.51 15.35
C ASN A 163 0.00 7.28 14.02
N ARG A 164 0.82 6.98 13.01
CA ARG A 164 0.69 7.51 11.65
C ARG A 164 0.07 6.47 10.73
N THR A 165 -1.18 6.69 10.36
CA THR A 165 -1.89 5.91 9.34
C THR A 165 -3.11 6.71 8.87
N PHE A 166 -3.78 6.27 7.82
CA PHE A 166 -5.00 6.91 7.34
C PHE A 166 -6.24 6.46 8.13
N THR A 167 -7.32 7.22 8.04
CA THR A 167 -8.63 6.86 8.60
C THR A 167 -9.54 6.37 7.49
N LEU A 168 -10.20 5.23 7.67
CA LEU A 168 -11.24 4.75 6.77
C LEU A 168 -12.54 5.52 6.99
N ASN A 169 -13.28 5.79 5.90
CA ASN A 169 -14.58 6.47 5.96
C ASN A 169 -15.71 5.43 6.04
N GLY A 170 -15.80 4.72 7.18
CA GLY A 170 -16.72 3.60 7.30
C GLY A 170 -16.31 2.42 6.43
N GLY A 171 -17.30 1.59 6.07
CA GLY A 171 -17.11 0.42 5.22
C GLY A 171 -17.10 0.74 3.73
N CYS A 172 -16.74 -0.28 2.94
CA CYS A 172 -16.78 -0.23 1.49
C CYS A 172 -18.22 -0.01 0.99
N GLN A 173 -18.36 0.87 0.02
CA GLN A 173 -19.67 1.15 -0.58
C GLN A 173 -19.67 0.77 -2.05
N VAL A 174 -20.84 0.31 -2.51
CA VAL A 174 -21.08 0.05 -3.93
C VAL A 174 -21.26 1.38 -4.64
N PHE A 175 -20.48 1.61 -5.68
CA PHE A 175 -20.56 2.77 -6.55
C PHE A 175 -21.07 2.36 -7.92
N GLN A 176 -22.23 2.88 -8.31
CA GLN A 176 -22.80 2.66 -9.64
C GLN A 176 -22.16 3.62 -10.64
N SER A 177 -21.42 3.09 -11.60
CA SER A 177 -20.81 3.87 -12.69
C SER A 177 -21.80 4.02 -13.86
N THR A 178 -21.63 5.09 -14.62
CA THR A 178 -22.34 5.29 -15.89
C THR A 178 -21.78 4.43 -17.02
N LEU A 179 -20.59 3.86 -16.86
CA LEU A 179 -19.90 3.04 -17.85
C LEU A 179 -20.53 1.64 -17.94
N SER A 180 -20.76 1.14 -19.14
CA SER A 180 -21.17 -0.25 -19.33
C SER A 180 -19.99 -1.22 -19.10
N CYS A 181 -20.29 -2.48 -18.78
CA CYS A 181 -19.27 -3.53 -18.67
C CYS A 181 -18.48 -3.73 -19.96
N ALA A 182 -19.14 -3.59 -21.12
CA ALA A 182 -18.50 -3.72 -22.44
C ALA A 182 -17.48 -2.60 -22.68
N GLU A 183 -17.89 -1.35 -22.45
CA GLU A 183 -17.00 -0.18 -22.57
C GLU A 183 -15.82 -0.28 -21.59
N ALA A 184 -16.08 -0.63 -20.33
CA ALA A 184 -15.02 -0.80 -19.34
C ALA A 184 -14.00 -1.87 -19.75
N ARG A 185 -14.43 -2.98 -20.33
CA ARG A 185 -13.54 -4.05 -20.82
C ARG A 185 -12.78 -3.68 -22.08
N ALA A 186 -13.27 -2.76 -22.88
CA ALA A 186 -12.59 -2.25 -24.06
C ALA A 186 -11.60 -1.13 -23.76
N SER A 187 -11.74 -0.47 -22.61
CA SER A 187 -10.91 0.68 -22.23
C SER A 187 -9.55 0.27 -21.66
N GLY A 188 -8.54 1.11 -21.95
CA GLY A 188 -7.22 1.00 -21.36
C GLY A 188 -7.20 1.49 -19.89
N GLU A 189 -6.15 1.13 -19.17
CA GLU A 189 -5.98 1.43 -17.75
C GLU A 189 -6.10 2.94 -17.44
N ASP A 190 -5.49 3.78 -18.28
CA ASP A 190 -5.49 5.24 -18.15
C ASP A 190 -6.87 5.83 -18.34
N GLU A 191 -7.60 5.31 -19.35
CA GLU A 191 -8.95 5.75 -19.66
C GLU A 191 -9.91 5.32 -18.54
N LEU A 192 -9.81 4.09 -18.04
CA LEU A 192 -10.59 3.63 -16.89
C LEU A 192 -10.40 4.54 -15.67
N TRP A 193 -9.15 4.90 -15.38
CA TRP A 193 -8.86 5.76 -14.24
C TRP A 193 -9.51 7.14 -14.41
N GLN A 194 -9.39 7.75 -15.61
CA GLN A 194 -9.97 9.05 -15.88
C GLN A 194 -11.51 9.02 -15.84
N ARG A 195 -12.12 7.98 -16.40
CA ARG A 195 -13.58 7.83 -16.43
C ARG A 195 -14.16 7.64 -15.05
N PHE A 196 -13.62 6.70 -14.25
CA PHE A 196 -14.11 6.48 -12.89
C PHE A 196 -13.80 7.66 -11.95
N ALA A 197 -12.67 8.34 -12.12
CA ALA A 197 -12.40 9.58 -11.40
C ALA A 197 -13.45 10.65 -11.72
N SER A 198 -13.81 10.81 -12.99
CA SER A 198 -14.84 11.75 -13.43
C SER A 198 -16.22 11.37 -12.89
N ASP A 199 -16.59 10.08 -12.93
CA ASP A 199 -17.87 9.59 -12.41
C ASP A 199 -17.99 9.86 -10.89
N ILE A 200 -16.94 9.57 -10.12
CA ILE A 200 -16.92 9.83 -8.67
C ILE A 200 -17.06 11.32 -8.39
N LEU A 201 -16.34 12.18 -9.12
CA LEU A 201 -16.39 13.62 -8.95
C LEU A 201 -17.72 14.24 -9.38
N ALA A 202 -18.41 13.63 -10.35
CA ALA A 202 -19.73 14.05 -10.79
C ALA A 202 -20.87 13.56 -9.89
N SER A 203 -20.61 12.59 -9.00
CA SER A 203 -21.65 12.01 -8.15
C SER A 203 -22.06 12.96 -7.03
N ASP A 204 -23.35 12.98 -6.71
CA ASP A 204 -23.92 13.77 -5.60
C ASP A 204 -23.35 13.33 -4.25
N ALA A 205 -23.08 12.04 -4.10
CA ALA A 205 -22.57 11.46 -2.84
C ALA A 205 -21.13 11.87 -2.54
N TRP A 206 -20.27 11.98 -3.57
CA TRP A 206 -18.81 12.08 -3.37
C TRP A 206 -18.18 13.32 -3.98
N GLY A 207 -18.82 13.97 -4.97
CA GLY A 207 -18.22 15.07 -5.73
C GLY A 207 -17.80 16.26 -4.87
N GLN A 208 -18.56 16.57 -3.84
CA GLN A 208 -18.32 17.70 -2.94
C GLN A 208 -17.46 17.33 -1.70
N GLN A 209 -17.06 16.06 -1.54
CA GLN A 209 -16.33 15.57 -0.38
C GLN A 209 -14.81 15.82 -0.53
N LEU A 210 -14.38 17.07 -0.34
CA LEU A 210 -12.98 17.48 -0.55
C LEU A 210 -11.96 16.79 0.37
N HIS A 211 -12.41 16.27 1.50
CA HIS A 211 -11.57 15.59 2.51
C HIS A 211 -11.51 14.07 2.31
N LEU A 212 -12.08 13.56 1.21
CA LEU A 212 -11.99 12.15 0.87
C LEU A 212 -10.97 11.89 -0.22
N LYS A 213 -10.25 10.78 -0.06
CA LYS A 213 -9.53 10.05 -1.10
C LYS A 213 -10.20 8.69 -1.26
N PHE A 214 -10.05 8.06 -2.42
CA PHE A 214 -10.80 6.86 -2.77
C PHE A 214 -9.85 5.70 -3.06
N VAL A 215 -10.23 4.50 -2.62
CA VAL A 215 -9.64 3.23 -3.06
C VAL A 215 -10.75 2.43 -3.70
N ALA A 216 -10.69 2.23 -5.01
CA ALA A 216 -11.80 1.70 -5.77
C ALA A 216 -11.42 0.42 -6.54
N PHE A 217 -12.34 -0.55 -6.58
CA PHE A 217 -12.15 -1.83 -7.25
C PHE A 217 -13.22 -2.05 -8.31
N ILE A 218 -12.80 -2.32 -9.55
CA ILE A 218 -13.68 -2.51 -10.71
C ILE A 218 -14.28 -3.90 -10.67
N GLY A 219 -15.60 -4.01 -10.51
CA GLY A 219 -16.31 -5.29 -10.36
C GLY A 219 -16.38 -6.12 -11.65
N CYS A 220 -16.42 -5.49 -12.82
CA CYS A 220 -16.58 -6.16 -14.12
C CYS A 220 -15.24 -6.64 -14.73
N THR A 221 -14.14 -6.65 -13.96
CA THR A 221 -12.84 -7.16 -14.42
C THR A 221 -12.96 -8.61 -14.91
N ARG A 222 -12.37 -8.89 -16.07
CA ARG A 222 -12.39 -10.22 -16.70
C ARG A 222 -10.99 -10.63 -17.13
N TYR A 223 -10.68 -11.90 -16.94
CA TYR A 223 -9.46 -12.52 -17.41
C TYR A 223 -9.75 -13.56 -18.50
N ASP A 224 -9.06 -13.47 -19.65
CA ASP A 224 -9.11 -14.46 -20.70
C ASP A 224 -7.91 -15.42 -20.61
N GLY A 225 -7.98 -16.33 -19.64
CA GLY A 225 -6.94 -17.33 -19.42
C GLY A 225 -6.86 -18.38 -20.55
N ALA A 226 -7.96 -18.59 -21.30
CA ALA A 226 -7.94 -19.51 -22.43
C ALA A 226 -7.01 -19.02 -23.54
N SER A 227 -7.04 -17.73 -23.86
CA SER A 227 -6.12 -17.13 -24.84
C SER A 227 -4.66 -17.15 -24.36
N VAL A 228 -4.42 -16.94 -23.05
CA VAL A 228 -3.07 -17.07 -22.47
C VAL A 228 -2.57 -18.51 -22.57
N ALA A 229 -3.39 -19.51 -22.25
CA ALA A 229 -3.03 -20.91 -22.37
C ALA A 229 -2.77 -21.33 -23.84
N ALA A 230 -3.59 -20.83 -24.77
CA ALA A 230 -3.41 -21.13 -26.21
C ALA A 230 -2.11 -20.53 -26.76
N SER A 231 -1.65 -19.38 -26.24
CA SER A 231 -0.39 -18.78 -26.66
C SER A 231 0.85 -19.47 -26.09
N ALA A 232 0.68 -20.28 -25.03
CA ALA A 232 1.76 -20.89 -24.24
C ALA A 232 2.77 -19.84 -23.66
N ASP A 233 2.44 -18.56 -23.71
CA ASP A 233 3.20 -17.46 -23.11
C ASP A 233 2.59 -17.06 -21.77
N TYR A 234 3.22 -17.48 -20.70
CA TYR A 234 2.82 -17.19 -19.32
C TYR A 234 3.60 -16.01 -18.71
N SER A 235 4.13 -15.13 -19.55
CA SER A 235 4.79 -13.91 -19.10
C SER A 235 3.80 -12.95 -18.47
N TYR A 236 4.30 -12.13 -17.55
CA TYR A 236 3.50 -11.07 -16.93
C TYR A 236 2.85 -10.14 -17.97
N ALA A 237 3.61 -9.76 -19.01
CA ALA A 237 3.11 -8.88 -20.07
C ALA A 237 1.93 -9.51 -20.83
N ASN A 238 2.00 -10.82 -21.14
CA ASN A 238 0.91 -11.51 -21.81
C ASN A 238 -0.31 -11.70 -20.90
N ILE A 239 -0.13 -12.05 -19.64
CA ILE A 239 -1.22 -12.14 -18.65
C ILE A 239 -1.94 -10.78 -18.52
N ARG A 240 -1.20 -9.69 -18.38
CA ARG A 240 -1.76 -8.33 -18.30
C ARG A 240 -2.53 -7.92 -19.55
N LYS A 241 -2.05 -8.29 -20.73
CA LYS A 241 -2.74 -8.03 -22.01
C LYS A 241 -4.12 -8.68 -22.07
N HIS A 242 -4.32 -9.80 -21.39
CA HIS A 242 -5.57 -10.55 -21.37
C HIS A 242 -6.44 -10.26 -20.14
N LEU A 243 -6.11 -9.23 -19.36
CA LEU A 243 -6.95 -8.66 -18.31
C LEU A 243 -7.73 -7.47 -18.86
N GLN A 244 -9.05 -7.58 -18.85
CA GLN A 244 -10.00 -6.56 -19.31
C GLN A 244 -10.61 -5.83 -18.11
N ALA A 245 -10.96 -4.55 -18.25
CA ALA A 245 -11.45 -3.69 -17.17
C ALA A 245 -10.56 -3.81 -15.92
N HIS A 246 -9.25 -3.67 -16.10
CA HIS A 246 -8.27 -3.81 -15.03
C HIS A 246 -7.36 -2.58 -14.98
N ALA A 247 -7.10 -2.12 -13.76
CA ALA A 247 -6.16 -1.07 -13.45
C ALA A 247 -5.36 -1.42 -12.19
N ALA A 248 -4.19 -0.83 -12.04
CA ALA A 248 -3.46 -0.67 -10.79
C ALA A 248 -2.75 0.70 -10.86
N LEU A 249 -3.52 1.76 -10.60
CA LEU A 249 -3.10 3.16 -10.76
C LEU A 249 -3.55 4.00 -9.58
N GLY A 250 -2.62 4.79 -9.03
CA GLY A 250 -2.88 5.74 -7.96
C GLY A 250 -2.42 7.14 -8.28
N GLY A 251 -3.10 8.14 -7.73
CA GLY A 251 -2.68 9.53 -7.83
C GLY A 251 -3.74 10.51 -7.35
N GLY A 252 -3.30 11.62 -6.80
CA GLY A 252 -4.18 12.67 -6.29
C GLY A 252 -5.20 12.17 -5.27
N GLY A 253 -6.37 11.76 -5.70
CA GLY A 253 -7.45 11.35 -4.82
C GLY A 253 -8.01 9.95 -5.09
N LEU A 254 -7.49 9.19 -6.07
CA LEU A 254 -8.02 7.89 -6.44
C LEU A 254 -6.91 6.86 -6.66
N ALA A 255 -6.98 5.74 -5.93
CA ALA A 255 -6.29 4.50 -6.23
C ALA A 255 -7.30 3.50 -6.82
N LEU A 256 -7.11 3.07 -8.07
CA LEU A 256 -8.04 2.24 -8.83
C LEU A 256 -7.42 0.88 -9.14
N PHE A 257 -8.18 -0.20 -8.90
CA PHE A 257 -7.75 -1.58 -9.11
C PHE A 257 -8.81 -2.41 -9.83
N GLY A 258 -8.36 -3.46 -10.51
CA GLY A 258 -9.25 -4.54 -10.93
C GLY A 258 -9.49 -5.57 -9.82
N SER A 259 -10.60 -6.30 -9.90
CA SER A 259 -11.00 -7.31 -8.91
C SER A 259 -10.59 -8.75 -9.25
N ALA A 260 -9.88 -8.96 -10.35
CA ALA A 260 -9.56 -10.32 -10.85
C ALA A 260 -8.71 -11.16 -9.88
N HIS A 261 -8.01 -10.54 -8.94
CA HIS A 261 -7.11 -11.18 -7.98
C HIS A 261 -7.76 -11.48 -6.61
N PHE A 262 -9.05 -11.15 -6.43
CA PHE A 262 -9.77 -11.41 -5.18
C PHE A 262 -9.84 -12.89 -4.80
N TYR A 263 -9.61 -13.80 -5.74
CA TYR A 263 -9.54 -15.23 -5.46
C TYR A 263 -8.42 -15.62 -4.47
N ALA A 264 -7.37 -14.79 -4.38
CA ALA A 264 -6.23 -15.00 -3.48
C ALA A 264 -6.38 -14.27 -2.13
N TRP A 265 -7.34 -13.35 -2.01
CA TRP A 265 -7.53 -12.52 -0.84
C TRP A 265 -8.36 -13.19 0.24
N PRO A 266 -8.04 -13.00 1.54
CA PRO A 266 -8.83 -13.51 2.65
C PRO A 266 -10.21 -12.83 2.72
N GLN A 267 -11.24 -13.62 2.91
CA GLN A 267 -12.61 -13.13 3.12
C GLN A 267 -12.90 -12.86 4.60
N ARG A 268 -12.12 -13.45 5.50
CA ARG A 268 -12.28 -13.33 6.95
C ARG A 268 -10.92 -13.17 7.61
N PHE A 269 -10.88 -12.46 8.74
CA PHE A 269 -9.67 -12.20 9.51
C PHE A 269 -8.85 -13.47 9.79
N ALA A 270 -9.48 -14.55 10.22
CA ALA A 270 -8.81 -15.82 10.51
C ALA A 270 -8.07 -16.44 9.32
N GLN A 271 -8.41 -16.05 8.08
CA GLN A 271 -7.77 -16.59 6.86
C GLN A 271 -6.52 -15.81 6.45
N ILE A 272 -6.24 -14.64 7.01
CA ILE A 272 -5.10 -13.79 6.59
C ILE A 272 -3.79 -14.57 6.63
N GLY A 273 -3.52 -15.27 7.74
CA GLY A 273 -2.31 -16.05 7.92
C GLY A 273 -2.15 -17.20 6.92
N ASP A 274 -3.24 -17.87 6.60
CA ASP A 274 -3.24 -19.00 5.65
C ASP A 274 -3.13 -18.50 4.21
N CYS A 275 -3.86 -17.43 3.85
CA CYS A 275 -3.78 -16.85 2.51
C CYS A 275 -2.37 -16.36 2.19
N ILE A 276 -1.72 -15.66 3.12
CA ILE A 276 -0.37 -15.12 2.87
C ILE A 276 0.72 -16.19 2.75
N ARG A 277 0.48 -17.37 3.35
CA ARG A 277 1.40 -18.53 3.30
C ARG A 277 1.00 -19.57 2.26
N ASN A 278 -0.05 -19.33 1.47
CA ASN A 278 -0.58 -20.30 0.54
C ASN A 278 0.39 -20.54 -0.64
N THR A 279 1.00 -21.71 -0.68
CA THR A 279 1.96 -22.14 -1.72
C THR A 279 1.29 -22.84 -2.90
N THR A 280 -0.05 -22.96 -2.92
CA THR A 280 -0.78 -23.51 -4.06
C THR A 280 -0.44 -22.76 -5.33
N ARG A 281 -0.12 -23.49 -6.40
CA ARG A 281 0.22 -22.87 -7.69
C ARG A 281 -1.02 -22.31 -8.37
N VAL A 282 -0.85 -21.12 -8.96
CA VAL A 282 -1.90 -20.50 -9.77
C VAL A 282 -2.02 -21.26 -11.11
N ASP A 283 -3.23 -21.69 -11.41
CA ASP A 283 -3.56 -22.18 -12.75
C ASP A 283 -3.82 -20.99 -13.68
N VAL A 284 -2.79 -20.60 -14.41
CA VAL A 284 -2.81 -19.40 -15.26
C VAL A 284 -3.78 -19.53 -16.44
N ALA A 285 -4.21 -20.75 -16.80
CA ALA A 285 -5.27 -20.94 -17.78
C ALA A 285 -6.66 -20.49 -17.28
N ARG A 286 -6.80 -20.26 -15.96
CA ARG A 286 -8.08 -19.91 -15.32
C ARG A 286 -8.03 -18.62 -14.51
N LEU A 287 -6.89 -18.31 -13.90
CA LEU A 287 -6.71 -17.22 -12.95
C LEU A 287 -5.48 -16.39 -13.31
N PRO A 288 -5.55 -15.07 -13.27
CA PRO A 288 -4.40 -14.22 -13.58
C PRO A 288 -3.35 -14.30 -12.47
N ASP A 289 -2.08 -14.38 -12.87
CA ASP A 289 -0.94 -14.41 -11.96
C ASP A 289 -0.19 -13.07 -11.98
N GLU A 290 -0.30 -12.32 -10.89
CA GLU A 290 0.50 -11.10 -10.62
C GLU A 290 1.38 -11.28 -9.37
N SER A 291 1.96 -12.46 -9.18
CA SER A 291 2.74 -12.82 -8.01
C SER A 291 4.22 -12.42 -8.07
N ASN A 292 4.63 -11.69 -9.07
CA ASN A 292 6.04 -11.38 -9.31
C ASN A 292 6.91 -12.64 -9.30
N TYR A 293 6.67 -13.54 -10.26
CA TYR A 293 7.37 -14.82 -10.49
C TYR A 293 7.15 -15.95 -9.46
N ARG A 294 6.48 -15.70 -8.34
CA ARG A 294 6.20 -16.72 -7.31
C ARG A 294 5.19 -17.78 -7.78
N ARG A 295 4.23 -17.38 -8.59
CA ARG A 295 3.15 -18.24 -9.15
C ARG A 295 2.37 -18.98 -8.07
N THR A 296 2.18 -18.37 -6.92
CA THR A 296 1.43 -18.93 -5.80
C THR A 296 0.31 -18.00 -5.37
N TYR A 297 -0.74 -18.55 -4.76
CA TYR A 297 -1.84 -17.75 -4.22
C TYR A 297 -1.33 -16.73 -3.21
N GLY A 298 -0.46 -17.14 -2.27
CA GLY A 298 0.15 -16.21 -1.31
C GLY A 298 1.02 -15.14 -1.98
N GLY A 299 1.69 -15.49 -3.07
CA GLY A 299 2.44 -14.55 -3.90
C GLY A 299 1.54 -13.51 -4.56
N VAL A 300 0.41 -13.95 -5.16
CA VAL A 300 -0.60 -13.03 -5.74
C VAL A 300 -1.18 -12.13 -4.68
N TYR A 301 -1.57 -12.68 -3.53
CA TYR A 301 -2.10 -11.87 -2.42
C TYR A 301 -1.10 -10.81 -1.96
N ALA A 302 0.16 -11.20 -1.75
CA ALA A 302 1.21 -10.28 -1.31
C ALA A 302 1.48 -9.15 -2.32
N SER A 303 1.61 -9.47 -3.62
CA SER A 303 1.87 -8.47 -4.65
C SER A 303 0.67 -7.54 -4.86
N THR A 304 -0.54 -8.09 -4.93
CA THR A 304 -1.72 -7.28 -5.25
C THR A 304 -2.16 -6.39 -4.08
N LEU A 305 -2.08 -6.87 -2.83
CA LEU A 305 -2.31 -6.00 -1.67
C LEU A 305 -1.15 -5.02 -1.46
N GLY A 306 0.08 -5.42 -1.80
CA GLY A 306 1.23 -4.53 -1.83
C GLY A 306 1.09 -3.42 -2.85
N ALA A 307 0.52 -3.72 -4.03
CA ALA A 307 0.16 -2.71 -5.02
C ALA A 307 -0.88 -1.71 -4.47
N VAL A 308 -1.85 -2.16 -3.65
CA VAL A 308 -2.77 -1.23 -2.96
C VAL A 308 -2.01 -0.28 -2.05
N CYS A 309 -1.02 -0.76 -1.29
CA CYS A 309 -0.17 0.11 -0.47
C CYS A 309 0.61 1.12 -1.34
N HIS A 310 1.14 0.69 -2.49
CA HIS A 310 1.92 1.52 -3.41
C HIS A 310 1.05 2.63 -4.05
N GLU A 311 -0.07 2.25 -4.66
CA GLU A 311 -0.94 3.20 -5.36
C GLU A 311 -1.63 4.19 -4.40
N LEU A 312 -1.97 3.73 -3.18
CA LEU A 312 -2.44 4.62 -2.12
C LEU A 312 -1.34 5.57 -1.65
N GLY A 313 -0.07 5.14 -1.69
CA GLY A 313 1.10 6.00 -1.47
C GLY A 313 1.14 7.18 -2.44
N HIS A 314 0.86 6.95 -3.74
CA HIS A 314 0.72 8.03 -4.72
C HIS A 314 -0.45 8.97 -4.41
N CYS A 315 -1.54 8.44 -3.86
CA CYS A 315 -2.63 9.29 -3.37
C CYS A 315 -2.19 10.16 -2.18
N PHE A 316 -1.20 9.74 -1.42
CA PHE A 316 -0.58 10.54 -0.35
C PHE A 316 0.69 11.28 -0.82
N ASP A 317 0.73 11.65 -2.09
CA ASP A 317 1.76 12.49 -2.70
C ASP A 317 3.17 11.86 -2.74
N LEU A 318 3.33 10.55 -2.56
CA LEU A 318 4.62 9.90 -2.71
C LEU A 318 5.03 9.80 -4.18
N GLY A 319 6.31 10.07 -4.46
CA GLY A 319 6.96 9.74 -5.72
C GLY A 319 7.51 8.31 -5.70
N HIS A 320 7.95 7.80 -6.86
CA HIS A 320 8.66 6.54 -6.93
C HIS A 320 10.05 6.63 -6.30
N THR A 321 10.50 5.53 -5.71
CA THR A 321 11.85 5.36 -5.16
C THR A 321 12.52 4.15 -5.80
N LEU A 322 13.85 4.03 -5.67
CA LEU A 322 14.59 2.88 -6.21
C LEU A 322 14.24 1.58 -5.48
N ASP A 323 13.91 1.66 -4.21
CA ASP A 323 13.62 0.55 -3.30
C ASP A 323 12.42 0.86 -2.39
N GLY A 324 12.09 -0.07 -1.49
CA GLY A 324 10.92 0.06 -0.60
C GLY A 324 9.59 -0.06 -1.31
N VAL A 325 8.50 0.31 -0.61
CA VAL A 325 7.11 0.18 -1.12
C VAL A 325 6.89 1.00 -2.40
N MET A 326 7.47 2.19 -2.50
CA MET A 326 7.34 3.04 -3.69
C MET A 326 8.31 2.65 -4.82
N GLY A 327 9.12 1.59 -4.64
CA GLY A 327 9.94 0.93 -5.65
C GLY A 327 9.41 -0.48 -5.94
N GLN A 328 10.29 -1.48 -5.92
CA GLN A 328 9.95 -2.88 -6.16
C GLN A 328 9.60 -3.67 -4.88
N GLY A 329 9.72 -3.03 -3.70
CA GLY A 329 9.52 -3.70 -2.41
C GLY A 329 8.05 -4.01 -2.08
N PHE A 330 7.08 -3.40 -2.75
CA PHE A 330 5.67 -3.64 -2.50
C PHE A 330 5.24 -5.10 -2.75
N ASP A 331 5.89 -5.79 -3.65
CA ASP A 331 5.61 -7.20 -3.95
C ASP A 331 5.86 -8.15 -2.75
N PHE A 332 6.57 -7.68 -1.73
CA PHE A 332 7.00 -8.48 -0.57
C PHE A 332 6.18 -8.21 0.70
N LEU A 333 4.91 -7.83 0.56
CA LEU A 333 4.01 -7.60 1.70
C LEU A 333 3.95 -8.80 2.66
N ASN A 334 4.08 -10.03 2.16
CA ASN A 334 4.15 -11.23 2.98
C ASN A 334 5.22 -11.15 4.07
N ARG A 335 6.34 -10.45 3.84
CA ARG A 335 7.41 -10.24 4.81
C ARG A 335 6.96 -9.42 6.04
N VAL A 336 5.95 -8.57 5.88
CA VAL A 336 5.38 -7.82 7.00
C VAL A 336 4.66 -8.74 7.97
N LEU A 337 3.99 -9.79 7.46
CA LEU A 337 3.08 -10.64 8.24
C LEU A 337 3.72 -11.97 8.68
N THR A 338 4.84 -12.37 8.09
CA THR A 338 5.48 -13.67 8.37
C THR A 338 6.92 -13.49 8.84
N VAL A 339 7.40 -14.41 9.70
CA VAL A 339 8.81 -14.44 10.15
C VAL A 339 9.66 -15.37 9.29
N ASP A 340 9.15 -16.56 8.97
CA ASP A 340 9.77 -17.50 8.05
C ASP A 340 8.95 -17.59 6.77
N GLN A 341 9.64 -17.60 5.64
CA GLN A 341 8.97 -17.80 4.36
C GLN A 341 8.69 -19.28 4.17
N PRO A 342 7.49 -19.65 3.76
CA PRO A 342 7.30 -20.96 3.16
C PRO A 342 8.27 -21.09 1.98
N THR A 343 8.75 -22.31 1.73
CA THR A 343 9.65 -22.58 0.62
C THR A 343 8.94 -22.24 -0.68
N GLU A 344 9.15 -21.02 -1.16
CA GLU A 344 8.67 -20.63 -2.48
C GLU A 344 9.55 -21.36 -3.49
N HIS A 345 8.96 -22.28 -4.23
CA HIS A 345 9.59 -22.87 -5.40
C HIS A 345 9.64 -21.78 -6.48
N LEU A 346 10.66 -20.93 -6.40
CA LEU A 346 10.92 -19.97 -7.46
C LEU A 346 11.24 -20.77 -8.72
N PRO A 347 10.76 -20.33 -9.91
CA PRO A 347 11.17 -20.93 -11.15
C PRO A 347 12.71 -20.93 -11.18
N GLN A 348 13.29 -22.08 -11.51
CA GLN A 348 14.70 -22.11 -11.86
C GLN A 348 14.90 -21.05 -12.95
N ARG A 349 16.04 -20.34 -12.92
CA ARG A 349 16.42 -19.43 -14.00
C ARG A 349 16.33 -20.19 -15.34
N ILE A 350 15.16 -20.19 -15.95
CA ILE A 350 15.06 -20.43 -17.38
C ILE A 350 15.48 -19.10 -17.99
N VAL A 351 16.75 -19.00 -18.26
CA VAL A 351 17.28 -17.94 -19.12
C VAL A 351 16.76 -18.28 -20.52
N ASP A 352 15.58 -17.79 -20.87
CA ASP A 352 15.16 -17.73 -22.26
C ASP A 352 16.05 -16.70 -22.95
N ILE A 353 17.17 -17.20 -23.48
CA ILE A 353 18.17 -16.44 -24.25
C ILE A 353 17.52 -15.79 -25.49
N ALA A 354 16.34 -16.28 -25.90
CA ALA A 354 15.64 -15.78 -27.08
C ALA A 354 14.89 -14.43 -26.90
N SER A 355 14.58 -13.99 -25.67
CA SER A 355 13.83 -12.74 -25.45
C SER A 355 14.72 -11.53 -25.08
N ALA A 356 16.04 -11.70 -24.98
CA ALA A 356 16.96 -10.64 -24.58
C ALA A 356 17.28 -9.61 -25.70
N THR A 357 16.72 -9.74 -26.89
CA THR A 357 17.07 -8.90 -28.05
C THR A 357 15.99 -7.90 -28.48
N ALA A 358 14.92 -7.73 -27.73
CA ALA A 358 13.95 -6.67 -28.03
C ALA A 358 14.36 -5.35 -27.35
N THR A 359 15.21 -4.59 -28.01
CA THR A 359 15.50 -3.17 -27.69
C THR A 359 14.24 -2.36 -27.98
N ALA A 360 13.49 -1.99 -26.97
CA ALA A 360 12.34 -1.10 -27.13
C ALA A 360 12.81 0.34 -27.38
N THR A 361 12.66 0.77 -28.61
CA THR A 361 12.80 2.18 -28.99
C THR A 361 11.55 2.93 -28.51
N VAL A 362 11.68 3.76 -27.51
CA VAL A 362 10.59 4.62 -27.02
C VAL A 362 10.51 5.86 -27.90
N THR A 363 9.47 5.94 -28.72
CA THR A 363 9.10 7.17 -29.42
C THR A 363 8.20 8.00 -28.49
N ALA A 364 8.74 9.09 -27.96
CA ALA A 364 7.98 10.05 -27.19
C ALA A 364 7.18 10.96 -28.15
N THR A 365 5.84 10.83 -28.12
CA THR A 365 4.96 11.85 -28.71
C THR A 365 4.52 12.80 -27.60
N ALA A 366 5.12 13.97 -27.57
CA ALA A 366 4.68 15.08 -26.73
C ALA A 366 3.53 15.81 -27.44
N THR A 367 2.33 15.75 -26.84
CA THR A 367 1.26 16.70 -27.19
C THR A 367 1.21 17.79 -26.11
N SER A 368 1.63 18.98 -26.53
CA SER A 368 1.51 20.21 -25.77
C SER A 368 0.09 20.78 -25.89
N SER A 369 -0.61 20.98 -24.78
CA SER A 369 -1.70 21.94 -24.72
C SER A 369 -1.58 22.75 -23.44
N SER A 370 -1.32 24.04 -23.62
CA SER A 370 -1.26 25.07 -22.59
C SER A 370 -2.69 25.54 -22.26
N SER A 371 -3.13 25.41 -21.02
CA SER A 371 -4.08 26.31 -20.39
C SER A 371 -3.94 26.21 -18.89
N ALA A 372 -3.81 27.35 -18.22
CA ALA A 372 -3.78 27.48 -16.77
C ALA A 372 -5.17 27.12 -16.22
N VAL A 373 -5.38 25.84 -15.94
CA VAL A 373 -6.59 25.32 -15.30
C VAL A 373 -6.22 24.96 -13.87
N ALA A 374 -7.10 25.29 -12.92
CA ALA A 374 -7.05 24.85 -11.53
C ALA A 374 -6.66 23.37 -11.47
N ARG A 375 -5.67 23.02 -10.60
CA ARG A 375 -5.14 21.67 -10.50
C ARG A 375 -6.28 20.65 -10.41
N PRO A 376 -6.34 19.65 -11.26
CA PRO A 376 -7.34 18.60 -11.13
C PRO A 376 -7.18 17.95 -9.76
N ARG A 377 -8.29 17.71 -9.07
CA ARG A 377 -8.36 17.04 -7.76
C ARG A 377 -7.65 15.68 -7.78
N PHE A 378 -7.62 15.04 -8.95
CA PHE A 378 -6.92 13.81 -9.21
C PHE A 378 -5.79 14.03 -10.22
N THR A 379 -4.59 13.65 -9.82
CA THR A 379 -3.38 13.67 -10.67
C THR A 379 -2.82 12.27 -10.69
N LYS A 380 -2.63 11.73 -11.87
CA LYS A 380 -2.15 10.36 -12.09
C LYS A 380 -0.63 10.28 -12.04
N LEU A 381 -0.12 9.27 -11.38
CA LEU A 381 1.29 8.86 -11.42
C LEU A 381 1.37 7.42 -11.92
N LYS A 382 2.30 7.13 -12.80
CA LYS A 382 2.47 5.81 -13.42
C LYS A 382 3.89 5.30 -13.24
N LEU A 383 4.02 4.11 -12.65
CA LEU A 383 5.29 3.37 -12.65
C LEU A 383 5.43 2.66 -13.99
N HIS A 384 6.45 3.04 -14.77
CA HIS A 384 6.84 2.22 -15.91
C HIS A 384 7.60 0.99 -15.38
N LYS A 385 6.90 -0.13 -15.25
CA LYS A 385 7.58 -1.42 -15.05
C LYS A 385 8.46 -1.66 -16.28
N GLN A 386 9.78 -1.60 -16.11
CA GLN A 386 10.70 -2.01 -17.18
C GLN A 386 10.46 -3.49 -17.47
N ALA A 387 10.59 -3.87 -18.74
CA ALA A 387 10.56 -5.26 -19.13
C ALA A 387 11.54 -6.06 -18.27
N ALA A 388 11.13 -7.28 -17.86
CA ALA A 388 11.90 -8.12 -16.96
C ALA A 388 13.30 -8.38 -17.54
N SER A 389 14.27 -7.59 -17.11
CA SER A 389 15.68 -7.85 -17.36
C SER A 389 16.16 -8.92 -16.36
N ASN A 390 17.23 -9.62 -16.68
CA ASN A 390 17.90 -10.52 -15.73
C ASN A 390 18.23 -9.83 -14.41
N GLN A 391 18.46 -8.52 -14.44
CA GLN A 391 18.70 -7.69 -13.26
C GLN A 391 17.47 -7.55 -12.35
N LEU A 392 16.24 -7.49 -12.87
CA LEU A 392 15.03 -7.51 -12.06
C LEU A 392 14.84 -8.84 -11.33
N LEU A 393 15.14 -9.94 -11.99
CA LEU A 393 15.09 -11.27 -11.38
C LEU A 393 16.18 -11.44 -10.32
N ASP A 394 17.39 -10.92 -10.57
CA ASP A 394 18.48 -10.91 -9.60
C ASP A 394 18.16 -10.05 -8.40
N ASN A 395 17.57 -8.87 -8.60
CA ASN A 395 17.09 -7.99 -7.54
C ASN A 395 15.97 -8.67 -6.73
N TYR A 396 15.03 -9.35 -7.39
CA TYR A 396 14.01 -10.13 -6.72
C TYR A 396 14.62 -11.19 -5.80
N HIS A 397 15.59 -11.98 -6.30
CA HIS A 397 16.26 -13.00 -5.51
C HIS A 397 17.07 -12.41 -4.34
N ALA A 398 17.66 -11.24 -4.51
CA ALA A 398 18.35 -10.54 -3.44
C ALA A 398 17.39 -9.99 -2.38
N GLN A 399 16.31 -9.35 -2.79
CA GLN A 399 15.31 -8.73 -1.92
C GLN A 399 14.52 -9.74 -1.10
N ARG A 400 14.29 -10.95 -1.60
CA ARG A 400 13.58 -12.00 -0.85
C ARG A 400 14.24 -12.38 0.49
N LEU A 401 15.53 -12.11 0.63
CA LEU A 401 16.30 -12.40 1.84
C LEU A 401 16.17 -11.33 2.91
N HIS A 402 15.63 -10.16 2.54
CA HIS A 402 15.50 -8.99 3.41
C HIS A 402 14.04 -8.52 3.42
N ASP A 403 13.63 -7.88 4.51
CA ASP A 403 12.34 -7.18 4.55
C ASP A 403 12.46 -5.90 3.71
N SER A 404 12.09 -6.00 2.43
CA SER A 404 12.11 -4.89 1.47
C SER A 404 10.80 -4.09 1.45
N PHE A 405 9.80 -4.49 2.24
CA PHE A 405 8.56 -3.77 2.38
C PHE A 405 8.69 -2.68 3.47
N TYR A 406 9.20 -1.54 3.11
CA TYR A 406 9.34 -0.36 3.98
C TYR A 406 9.14 0.93 3.21
N PHE A 407 8.80 2.01 3.91
CA PHE A 407 8.85 3.34 3.34
C PHE A 407 10.26 3.90 3.48
N THR A 408 10.85 4.36 2.37
CA THR A 408 12.13 5.07 2.41
C THR A 408 12.02 6.31 3.29
N HIS A 409 13.15 6.85 3.75
CA HIS A 409 13.15 7.95 4.72
C HIS A 409 12.31 9.15 4.25
N ASN A 410 12.49 9.60 3.02
CA ASN A 410 11.71 10.69 2.43
C ASN A 410 10.20 10.36 2.39
N CYS A 411 9.83 9.15 1.98
CA CYS A 411 8.44 8.69 1.97
C CYS A 411 7.84 8.69 3.39
N ALA A 412 8.59 8.20 4.38
CA ALA A 412 8.14 8.19 5.77
C ALA A 412 7.94 9.61 6.33
N VAL A 413 8.84 10.56 6.00
CA VAL A 413 8.68 11.98 6.35
C VAL A 413 7.42 12.57 5.74
N ILE A 414 7.17 12.32 4.43
CA ILE A 414 5.97 12.83 3.75
C ILE A 414 4.72 12.27 4.42
N LEU A 415 4.63 10.94 4.56
CA LEU A 415 3.47 10.28 5.18
C LEU A 415 3.22 10.76 6.61
N ALA A 416 4.28 10.90 7.41
CA ALA A 416 4.15 11.34 8.80
C ALA A 416 3.60 12.77 8.94
N GLN A 417 3.81 13.63 7.94
CA GLN A 417 3.30 15.01 7.92
C GLN A 417 2.00 15.14 7.12
N HIS A 418 1.66 14.17 6.29
CA HIS A 418 0.50 14.24 5.41
C HIS A 418 -0.83 14.30 6.19
N ARG A 419 -1.74 15.20 5.81
CA ARG A 419 -3.00 15.48 6.54
C ARG A 419 -3.88 14.25 6.75
N TRP A 420 -3.90 13.31 5.81
CA TRP A 420 -4.67 12.06 5.92
C TRP A 420 -4.10 11.08 6.94
N LEU A 421 -2.80 11.23 7.33
CA LEU A 421 -2.13 10.29 8.23
C LEU A 421 -1.81 10.89 9.61
N ARG A 422 -1.86 12.20 9.77
CA ARG A 422 -1.62 12.84 11.08
C ARG A 422 -2.78 12.58 12.04
N PRO A 423 -2.52 12.25 13.32
CA PRO A 423 -3.56 12.20 14.32
C PRO A 423 -4.05 13.62 14.64
N ASN A 424 -5.35 13.76 14.88
CA ASN A 424 -5.98 14.94 15.52
C ASN A 424 -5.47 16.29 15.02
N LEU A 425 -5.51 16.51 13.71
CA LEU A 425 -5.43 17.90 13.21
C LEU A 425 -6.69 18.62 13.67
N SER A 426 -6.53 19.52 14.67
CA SER A 426 -7.53 20.55 14.88
C SER A 426 -7.54 21.39 13.61
N GLU A 427 -8.68 21.48 12.92
CA GLU A 427 -8.84 22.30 11.72
C GLU A 427 -8.67 23.79 12.02
N GLU A 428 -8.60 24.17 13.31
CA GLU A 428 -8.46 25.53 13.75
C GLU A 428 -7.06 26.07 13.46
N LYS A 429 -6.97 26.92 12.48
CA LYS A 429 -5.90 27.91 12.25
C LYS A 429 -4.64 27.46 11.51
N LEU A 430 -4.69 26.51 10.62
CA LEU A 430 -3.59 26.37 9.68
C LEU A 430 -3.64 27.52 8.66
N LEU A 431 -2.60 28.33 8.60
CA LEU A 431 -2.44 29.33 7.54
C LEU A 431 -2.36 28.60 6.19
N PRO A 432 -3.07 29.04 5.14
CA PRO A 432 -2.87 28.51 3.81
C PRO A 432 -1.40 28.63 3.41
N ALA A 433 -0.78 27.52 3.05
CA ALA A 433 0.61 27.54 2.62
C ALA A 433 0.71 28.14 1.21
N VAL A 434 1.51 29.20 1.10
CA VAL A 434 1.94 29.79 -0.17
C VAL A 434 3.38 29.39 -0.37
N ILE A 435 3.63 28.55 -1.38
CA ILE A 435 4.97 28.04 -1.71
C ILE A 435 5.27 28.45 -3.15
N GLU A 436 6.41 29.10 -3.38
CA GLU A 436 6.77 29.64 -4.69
C GLU A 436 8.24 29.38 -5.01
N LEU A 437 8.53 29.16 -6.28
CA LEU A 437 9.86 29.25 -6.84
C LEU A 437 10.02 30.65 -7.36
N LEU A 438 10.99 31.42 -6.83
CA LEU A 438 11.17 32.80 -7.23
C LEU A 438 11.63 32.89 -8.68
N PRO A 439 11.04 33.76 -9.52
CA PRO A 439 11.49 34.00 -10.88
C PRO A 439 12.97 34.36 -10.89
N ASP A 440 13.71 33.86 -11.84
CA ASP A 440 15.15 34.14 -12.04
C ASP A 440 16.04 33.82 -10.83
N SER A 441 15.53 33.02 -9.90
CA SER A 441 16.23 32.63 -8.70
C SER A 441 16.19 31.11 -8.52
N THR A 442 17.20 30.59 -7.84
CA THR A 442 17.26 29.18 -7.43
C THR A 442 16.63 28.96 -6.06
N GLU A 443 15.78 29.87 -5.61
CA GLU A 443 15.25 29.88 -4.25
C GLU A 443 13.75 29.52 -4.21
N ILE A 444 13.40 28.54 -3.37
CA ILE A 444 12.03 28.20 -2.99
C ILE A 444 11.70 28.96 -1.73
N VAL A 445 10.58 29.69 -1.72
CA VAL A 445 10.09 30.44 -0.57
C VAL A 445 8.72 29.96 -0.12
N SER A 446 8.43 30.07 1.16
CA SER A 446 7.14 29.72 1.74
C SER A 446 6.80 30.63 2.92
N ASN A 447 5.50 30.87 3.16
CA ASN A 447 5.00 31.51 4.37
C ASN A 447 4.86 30.55 5.57
N VAL A 448 5.05 29.26 5.34
CA VAL A 448 4.99 28.18 6.35
C VAL A 448 6.33 27.44 6.29
N PRO A 449 6.92 27.04 7.43
CA PRO A 449 8.20 26.35 7.42
C PRO A 449 8.20 25.12 6.52
N LEU A 450 9.24 25.00 5.70
CA LEU A 450 9.49 23.89 4.82
C LEU A 450 9.99 22.68 5.62
N ARG A 451 9.58 21.47 5.24
CA ARG A 451 9.98 20.22 5.89
C ARG A 451 10.84 19.33 5.02
N LEU A 452 10.49 19.25 3.74
CA LEU A 452 11.20 18.39 2.79
C LEU A 452 11.10 18.98 1.38
N VAL A 453 12.16 18.89 0.63
CA VAL A 453 12.22 19.20 -0.80
C VAL A 453 12.73 17.97 -1.53
N GLU A 454 12.01 17.54 -2.57
CA GLU A 454 12.44 16.47 -3.48
C GLU A 454 12.55 17.00 -4.89
N LEU A 455 13.49 16.47 -5.64
CA LEU A 455 13.57 16.60 -7.10
C LEU A 455 13.08 15.30 -7.73
N ARG A 456 11.99 15.38 -8.51
CA ARG A 456 11.33 14.23 -9.12
C ARG A 456 11.36 14.33 -10.64
N CYS A 457 11.63 13.20 -11.30
CA CYS A 457 11.59 13.10 -12.76
C CYS A 457 10.17 13.37 -13.29
N ASN A 458 10.05 14.17 -14.36
CA ASN A 458 8.75 14.47 -14.98
C ASN A 458 8.06 13.25 -15.60
N LEU A 459 8.87 12.28 -16.08
CA LEU A 459 8.35 11.12 -16.80
C LEU A 459 7.58 10.15 -15.89
N ASN A 460 8.14 9.87 -14.70
CA ASN A 460 7.65 8.80 -13.84
C ASN A 460 7.64 9.16 -12.34
N SER A 461 7.88 10.43 -12.00
CA SER A 461 7.97 10.91 -10.61
C SER A 461 9.01 10.18 -9.74
N LEU A 462 10.03 9.57 -10.35
CA LEU A 462 11.14 8.98 -9.61
C LEU A 462 11.91 10.08 -8.87
N VAL A 463 12.11 9.87 -7.57
CA VAL A 463 12.87 10.79 -6.71
C VAL A 463 14.36 10.66 -7.05
N ALA A 464 14.93 11.70 -7.68
CA ALA A 464 16.34 11.78 -8.03
C ALA A 464 17.17 12.31 -6.85
N HIS A 465 16.59 13.17 -6.04
CA HIS A 465 17.22 13.76 -4.87
C HIS A 465 16.16 14.20 -3.85
N TYR A 466 16.51 14.19 -2.58
CA TYR A 466 15.70 14.82 -1.52
C TYR A 466 16.55 15.40 -0.40
N GLU A 467 16.00 16.43 0.27
CA GLU A 467 16.59 17.00 1.47
C GLU A 467 15.50 17.24 2.52
N GLU A 468 15.68 16.67 3.71
CA GLU A 468 14.86 16.92 4.87
C GLU A 468 15.39 18.14 5.63
N LEU A 469 14.54 19.15 5.78
CA LEU A 469 14.88 20.38 6.48
C LEU A 469 14.54 20.24 7.96
N LYS A 470 15.57 19.95 8.78
CA LYS A 470 15.41 19.72 10.22
C LYS A 470 15.20 21.00 11.03
N ARG A 471 15.62 22.15 10.49
CA ARG A 471 15.41 23.47 11.09
C ARG A 471 14.24 24.14 10.42
N GLU A 472 13.45 24.90 11.18
CA GLU A 472 12.41 25.75 10.62
C GLU A 472 13.03 26.76 9.65
N THR A 473 12.70 26.64 8.38
CA THR A 473 13.13 27.55 7.34
C THR A 473 11.97 27.86 6.40
N LEU A 474 11.87 29.13 6.05
CA LEU A 474 10.90 29.61 5.07
C LEU A 474 11.50 29.72 3.66
N ARG A 475 12.78 29.45 3.53
CA ARG A 475 13.54 29.59 2.28
C ARG A 475 14.45 28.41 2.09
N TYR A 476 14.55 27.94 0.85
CA TYR A 476 15.45 26.86 0.47
C TYR A 476 16.14 27.19 -0.85
N GLN A 477 17.48 27.21 -0.81
CA GLN A 477 18.33 27.44 -1.97
C GLN A 477 18.56 26.13 -2.68
N LEU A 478 18.06 25.97 -3.90
CA LEU A 478 18.34 24.80 -4.74
C LEU A 478 19.82 24.79 -5.15
N PRO A 479 20.55 23.68 -4.92
CA PRO A 479 21.90 23.51 -5.46
C PRO A 479 21.95 23.67 -6.97
N ALA A 480 23.03 24.21 -7.51
CA ALA A 480 23.14 24.49 -8.93
C ALA A 480 22.89 23.28 -9.83
N ALA A 481 23.36 22.10 -9.44
CA ALA A 481 23.12 20.86 -10.18
C ALA A 481 21.62 20.50 -10.25
N LEU A 482 20.87 20.68 -9.17
CA LEU A 482 19.44 20.41 -9.13
C LEU A 482 18.65 21.45 -9.89
N TRP A 483 19.08 22.71 -9.82
CA TRP A 483 18.53 23.80 -10.63
C TRP A 483 18.67 23.52 -12.13
N HIS A 484 19.83 23.01 -12.56
CA HIS A 484 20.06 22.65 -13.97
C HIS A 484 19.01 21.63 -14.46
N LEU A 485 18.75 20.57 -13.69
CA LEU A 485 17.74 19.56 -14.04
C LEU A 485 16.31 20.13 -14.09
N LEU A 486 16.02 21.09 -13.22
CA LEU A 486 14.69 21.69 -13.09
C LEU A 486 14.43 22.76 -14.17
N ALA A 487 15.37 23.68 -14.38
CA ALA A 487 15.18 24.89 -15.18
C ALA A 487 15.78 24.81 -16.59
N VAL A 488 16.93 24.14 -16.75
CA VAL A 488 17.65 24.05 -18.05
C VAL A 488 17.19 22.81 -18.82
N GLU A 489 17.32 21.62 -18.22
CA GLU A 489 16.90 20.40 -18.89
C GLU A 489 15.39 20.22 -18.86
N ARG A 490 14.71 20.82 -17.86
CA ARG A 490 13.26 20.68 -17.62
C ARG A 490 12.80 19.21 -17.53
N SER A 491 13.72 18.33 -17.13
CA SER A 491 13.52 16.90 -17.00
C SER A 491 12.88 16.54 -15.65
N HIS A 492 12.88 17.47 -14.69
CA HIS A 492 12.44 17.28 -13.31
C HIS A 492 11.53 18.42 -12.83
N TYR A 493 10.84 18.16 -11.73
CA TYR A 493 10.12 19.17 -10.94
C TYR A 493 10.51 19.07 -9.48
N ALA A 494 10.40 20.18 -8.75
CA ALA A 494 10.54 20.16 -7.30
C ALA A 494 9.20 19.84 -6.64
N PHE A 495 9.20 18.87 -5.74
CA PHE A 495 8.11 18.59 -4.81
C PHE A 495 8.48 19.13 -3.43
N VAL A 496 7.61 19.90 -2.83
CA VAL A 496 7.86 20.58 -1.57
C VAL A 496 6.79 20.20 -0.55
N LEU A 497 7.23 19.85 0.65
CA LEU A 497 6.39 19.57 1.81
C LEU A 497 6.65 20.60 2.90
N THR A 498 5.58 21.15 3.52
CA THR A 498 5.67 22.00 4.69
C THR A 498 5.53 21.23 5.99
N THR A 499 5.87 21.87 7.12
CA THR A 499 5.64 21.31 8.47
C THR A 499 4.16 21.15 8.80
N GLN A 500 3.26 21.82 8.08
CA GLN A 500 1.81 21.70 8.23
C GLN A 500 1.20 20.59 7.36
N GLY A 501 2.02 19.93 6.53
CA GLY A 501 1.58 18.85 5.64
C GLY A 501 0.98 19.33 4.31
N ASP A 502 1.17 20.62 3.96
CA ASP A 502 0.87 21.10 2.62
C ASP A 502 1.95 20.65 1.66
N THR A 503 1.54 20.30 0.46
CA THR A 503 2.44 19.87 -0.61
C THR A 503 2.28 20.76 -1.84
N LYS A 504 3.36 21.00 -2.55
CA LYS A 504 3.33 21.69 -3.84
C LYS A 504 4.35 21.14 -4.82
N ARG A 505 3.90 20.98 -6.06
CA ARG A 505 4.77 20.76 -7.22
C ARG A 505 5.17 22.11 -7.81
N LEU A 506 6.47 22.33 -7.97
CA LEU A 506 7.04 23.50 -8.61
C LEU A 506 7.80 23.05 -9.86
N ALA A 507 7.48 23.64 -10.99
CA ALA A 507 8.16 23.44 -12.27
C ALA A 507 8.52 24.81 -12.84
N CYS A 508 9.56 24.91 -13.63
CA CYS A 508 9.81 26.10 -14.41
C CYS A 508 8.85 26.10 -15.61
N ASP A 509 7.91 27.03 -15.62
CA ASP A 509 7.00 27.21 -16.73
C ASP A 509 7.76 27.57 -17.99
N SER A 510 7.25 27.08 -19.13
CA SER A 510 7.70 27.55 -20.42
C SER A 510 7.26 29.01 -20.56
N SER A 511 8.18 29.95 -20.45
CA SER A 511 7.93 31.32 -20.86
C SER A 511 7.59 31.38 -22.34
#